data_a4944ae7a80bfd5e233ad827b8baf7be
#
_entry.id   a4944ae7a80bfd5e233ad827b8baf7be
#
_cell.length_a   1.000
_cell.length_b   1.000
_cell.length_c   1.000
_cell.angle_alpha   90.00
_cell.angle_beta   90.00
_cell.angle_gamma   90.00
#
_symmetry.space_group_name_H-M   'P 1'
#
loop_
_entity.id
_entity.type
_entity.pdbx_description
1 polymer ?
#
loop_
_entity_poly.entity_id
_entity_poly.type
_entity_poly.pdbx_seq_one_letter_code
_entity_poly.pdbx_strand_id
1 'polypeptide(L)'
;MFSKETYVNRRTELKKLVKKGVILLFGNNESPVNYPSNGYYPFRQDSSFLYYFGINRDGLVGIIDIDEDTETIVGNDIDIEDIVWFGSVDSVKELAASVGVSKTAPMKQLQVICNEALRQHKPVHFLPPYRFDTKLQIFDLLGIHPNQQKEAASLELINAVITMRSTKEQQEIDEIENACSIGYKNAHYGNAPDKTGPDGKIHRWTG
;
A
#
# COMPACT_ATOMS: atom_id res chain seq x y z
N MET A 1 -1.55 -12.94 1.11
CA MET A 1 -0.94 -12.36 -0.11
C MET A 1 -1.37 -13.20 -1.28
N PHE A 2 -1.82 -12.60 -2.36
CA PHE A 2 -2.19 -13.33 -3.58
C PHE A 2 -0.95 -13.82 -4.35
N SER A 3 -1.16 -14.55 -5.44
CA SER A 3 -0.05 -15.02 -6.25
C SER A 3 0.68 -13.85 -6.96
N LYS A 4 1.93 -14.06 -7.29
CA LYS A 4 2.74 -13.12 -8.07
C LYS A 4 2.05 -12.70 -9.37
N GLU A 5 1.48 -13.67 -10.06
CA GLU A 5 0.78 -13.49 -11.34
C GLU A 5 -0.40 -12.53 -11.21
N THR A 6 -1.12 -12.56 -10.09
CA THR A 6 -2.22 -11.64 -9.80
C THR A 6 -1.77 -10.20 -9.86
N TYR A 7 -0.69 -9.87 -9.17
CA TYR A 7 -0.16 -8.49 -9.15
C TYR A 7 0.40 -8.06 -10.50
N VAL A 8 1.10 -8.95 -11.21
CA VAL A 8 1.60 -8.69 -12.56
C VAL A 8 0.43 -8.41 -13.51
N ASN A 9 -0.62 -9.23 -13.49
CA ASN A 9 -1.80 -9.04 -14.34
C ASN A 9 -2.52 -7.72 -14.02
N ARG A 10 -2.68 -7.38 -12.75
CA ARG A 10 -3.30 -6.12 -12.33
C ARG A 10 -2.53 -4.90 -12.82
N ARG A 11 -1.21 -4.90 -12.72
CA ARG A 11 -0.39 -3.80 -13.24
C ARG A 11 -0.39 -3.75 -14.77
N THR A 12 -0.39 -4.89 -15.42
CA THR A 12 -0.53 -4.97 -16.88
C THR A 12 -1.85 -4.38 -17.36
N GLU A 13 -2.95 -4.70 -16.69
CA GLU A 13 -4.26 -4.15 -17.04
C GLU A 13 -4.34 -2.65 -16.73
N LEU A 14 -3.78 -2.20 -15.62
CA LEU A 14 -3.69 -0.79 -15.27
C LEU A 14 -2.96 0.02 -16.36
N LYS A 15 -1.82 -0.50 -16.85
CA LYS A 15 -1.06 0.13 -17.96
C LYS A 15 -1.91 0.28 -19.22
N LYS A 16 -2.72 -0.72 -19.58
CA LYS A 16 -3.61 -0.64 -20.75
C LYS A 16 -4.70 0.42 -20.60
N LEU A 17 -5.24 0.58 -19.39
CA LEU A 17 -6.32 1.55 -19.12
C LEU A 17 -5.79 2.99 -19.08
N VAL A 18 -4.64 3.24 -18.47
CA VAL A 18 -4.03 4.59 -18.37
C VAL A 18 -3.30 4.99 -19.64
N LYS A 19 -2.71 4.05 -20.38
CA LYS A 19 -2.13 4.13 -21.72
C LYS A 19 -0.75 4.77 -21.82
N LYS A 20 -0.39 5.79 -21.08
CA LYS A 20 0.89 6.52 -21.18
C LYS A 20 1.27 7.18 -19.87
N GLY A 21 2.55 7.52 -19.71
CA GLY A 21 3.05 8.29 -18.59
C GLY A 21 3.53 7.41 -17.44
N VAL A 22 3.74 8.03 -16.29
CA VAL A 22 4.28 7.41 -15.08
C VAL A 22 3.22 7.43 -13.98
N ILE A 23 2.91 6.28 -13.40
CA ILE A 23 1.99 6.15 -12.29
C ILE A 23 2.78 6.06 -11.00
N LEU A 24 2.44 6.90 -10.02
CA LEU A 24 2.96 6.87 -8.66
C LEU A 24 1.87 6.32 -7.73
N LEU A 25 2.15 5.20 -7.08
CA LEU A 25 1.32 4.62 -6.04
C LEU A 25 2.08 4.67 -4.71
N PHE A 26 1.62 5.54 -3.83
CA PHE A 26 2.25 5.75 -2.53
C PHE A 26 1.74 4.71 -1.54
N GLY A 27 2.66 3.98 -0.92
CA GLY A 27 2.37 3.23 0.29
C GLY A 27 2.24 4.16 1.50
N ASN A 28 1.66 3.64 2.56
CA ASN A 28 1.57 4.38 3.82
C ASN A 28 2.87 4.28 4.60
N ASN A 29 3.11 5.29 5.44
CA ASN A 29 4.14 5.25 6.48
C ASN A 29 3.51 4.87 7.83
N GLU A 30 4.31 4.34 8.74
CA GLU A 30 3.92 4.19 10.13
C GLU A 30 3.59 5.56 10.75
N SER A 31 2.69 5.57 11.72
CA SER A 31 2.32 6.78 12.44
C SER A 31 2.58 6.57 13.93
N PRO A 32 3.46 7.38 14.55
CA PRO A 32 3.72 7.27 15.98
C PRO A 32 2.51 7.73 16.79
N VAL A 33 2.30 7.08 17.94
CA VAL A 33 1.23 7.47 18.89
C VAL A 33 1.58 8.77 19.59
N ASN A 34 2.83 8.91 20.04
CA ASN A 34 3.28 10.03 20.86
C ASN A 34 4.66 10.57 20.43
N TYR A 35 5.69 9.72 20.41
CA TYR A 35 7.06 10.08 20.00
C TYR A 35 7.46 9.33 18.73
N PRO A 36 8.29 9.96 17.86
CA PRO A 36 8.96 9.20 16.82
C PRO A 36 9.71 8.02 17.44
N SER A 37 9.62 6.86 16.86
CA SER A 37 10.27 5.61 17.33
C SER A 37 9.75 5.02 18.65
N ASN A 38 8.64 5.49 19.20
CA ASN A 38 8.10 4.94 20.44
C ASN A 38 6.59 4.71 20.37
N GLY A 39 6.20 3.48 20.09
CA GLY A 39 4.81 3.07 19.96
C GLY A 39 4.15 3.62 18.69
N TYR A 40 3.75 2.73 17.84
CA TYR A 40 3.04 3.07 16.59
C TYR A 40 1.59 2.63 16.67
N TYR A 41 0.72 3.35 15.94
CA TYR A 41 -0.59 2.81 15.62
C TYR A 41 -0.46 1.55 14.77
N PRO A 42 -1.40 0.59 14.85
CA PRO A 42 -1.38 -0.57 13.97
C PRO A 42 -1.22 -0.14 12.51
N PHE A 43 -0.18 -0.65 11.86
CA PHE A 43 0.11 -0.29 10.47
C PHE A 43 -0.97 -0.81 9.54
N ARG A 44 -1.43 0.04 8.64
CA ARG A 44 -2.31 -0.34 7.55
C ARG A 44 -1.80 0.27 6.25
N GLN A 45 -1.51 -0.60 5.31
CA GLN A 45 -1.06 -0.19 3.98
C GLN A 45 -2.16 0.53 3.20
N ASP A 46 -1.77 1.43 2.29
CA ASP A 46 -2.68 2.01 1.31
C ASP A 46 -3.34 0.92 0.47
N SER A 47 -4.65 1.03 0.32
CA SER A 47 -5.45 -0.01 -0.34
C SER A 47 -5.14 -0.16 -1.83
N SER A 48 -4.75 0.92 -2.52
CA SER A 48 -4.41 0.85 -3.94
C SER A 48 -2.99 0.32 -4.13
N PHE A 49 -2.05 0.76 -3.28
CA PHE A 49 -0.71 0.19 -3.26
C PHE A 49 -0.77 -1.33 -3.00
N LEU A 50 -1.54 -1.75 -1.99
CA LEU A 50 -1.72 -3.16 -1.65
C LEU A 50 -2.37 -3.95 -2.79
N TYR A 51 -3.33 -3.37 -3.51
CA TYR A 51 -4.01 -4.01 -4.63
C TYR A 51 -3.06 -4.31 -5.81
N TYR A 52 -2.16 -3.38 -6.12
CA TYR A 52 -1.26 -3.49 -7.26
C TYR A 52 0.10 -4.12 -6.94
N PHE A 53 0.58 -4.01 -5.70
CA PHE A 53 1.90 -4.50 -5.31
C PHE A 53 1.85 -5.59 -4.22
N GLY A 54 0.77 -5.72 -3.48
CA GLY A 54 0.62 -6.79 -2.49
C GLY A 54 1.54 -6.72 -1.27
N ILE A 55 2.36 -5.68 -1.14
CA ILE A 55 3.37 -5.57 -0.10
C ILE A 55 2.81 -4.78 1.08
N ASN A 56 2.75 -5.42 2.25
CA ASN A 56 2.28 -4.80 3.48
C ASN A 56 3.47 -4.33 4.34
N ARG A 57 4.27 -3.41 3.82
CA ARG A 57 5.39 -2.76 4.49
C ARG A 57 5.28 -1.26 4.29
N ASP A 58 5.63 -0.50 5.32
CA ASP A 58 5.66 0.97 5.31
C ASP A 58 6.78 1.54 4.43
N GLY A 59 6.70 2.85 4.14
CA GLY A 59 7.77 3.61 3.51
C GLY A 59 8.09 3.22 2.07
N LEU A 60 7.15 2.63 1.34
CA LEU A 60 7.34 2.20 -0.05
C LEU A 60 6.56 3.07 -1.03
N VAL A 61 7.12 3.25 -2.23
CA VAL A 61 6.43 3.85 -3.38
C VAL A 61 6.56 2.92 -4.57
N GLY A 62 5.45 2.58 -5.19
CA GLY A 62 5.40 1.85 -6.45
C GLY A 62 5.36 2.80 -7.63
N ILE A 63 6.25 2.61 -8.58
CA ILE A 63 6.33 3.39 -9.83
C ILE A 63 6.06 2.45 -10.99
N ILE A 64 5.14 2.85 -11.87
CA ILE A 64 4.87 2.16 -13.13
C ILE A 64 5.10 3.16 -14.25
N ASP A 65 6.19 3.01 -14.99
CA ASP A 65 6.45 3.77 -16.21
C ASP A 65 5.85 2.98 -17.38
N ILE A 66 4.75 3.52 -17.92
CA ILE A 66 3.99 2.84 -18.98
C ILE A 66 4.75 2.91 -20.30
N ASP A 67 5.40 4.04 -20.55
CA ASP A 67 6.09 4.29 -21.82
C ASP A 67 7.35 3.42 -21.97
N GLU A 68 8.03 3.14 -20.85
CA GLU A 68 9.22 2.26 -20.81
C GLU A 68 8.86 0.79 -20.45
N ASP A 69 7.58 0.52 -20.20
CA ASP A 69 7.10 -0.78 -19.71
C ASP A 69 7.90 -1.29 -18.51
N THR A 70 8.18 -0.42 -17.54
CA THR A 70 8.97 -0.77 -16.35
C THR A 70 8.21 -0.50 -15.06
N GLU A 71 8.50 -1.34 -14.08
CA GLU A 71 7.94 -1.25 -12.73
C GLU A 71 9.08 -1.20 -11.73
N THR A 72 8.99 -0.27 -10.78
CA THR A 72 10.03 -0.08 -9.76
C THR A 72 9.38 0.07 -8.39
N ILE A 73 9.91 -0.62 -7.39
CA ILE A 73 9.59 -0.34 -6.00
C ILE A 73 10.70 0.49 -5.40
N VAL A 74 10.32 1.65 -4.90
CA VAL A 74 11.23 2.59 -4.24
C VAL A 74 11.01 2.49 -2.73
N GLY A 75 12.09 2.31 -2.00
CA GLY A 75 12.09 2.20 -0.54
C GLY A 75 13.47 1.95 0.01
N ASN A 76 13.63 2.03 1.31
CA ASN A 76 14.89 1.73 1.97
C ASN A 76 14.79 0.37 2.68
N ASP A 77 15.87 -0.38 2.69
CA ASP A 77 16.00 -1.51 3.60
C ASP A 77 16.13 -0.99 5.03
N ILE A 78 15.76 -1.83 5.98
CA ILE A 78 15.90 -1.50 7.40
C ILE A 78 17.38 -1.45 7.78
N ASP A 79 17.71 -0.59 8.72
CA ASP A 79 19.07 -0.47 9.22
C ASP A 79 19.43 -1.65 10.14
N ILE A 80 20.73 -1.89 10.32
CA ILE A 80 21.24 -2.97 11.20
C ILE A 80 20.72 -2.81 12.64
N GLU A 81 20.57 -1.59 13.11
CA GLU A 81 20.02 -1.31 14.43
C GLU A 81 18.56 -1.77 14.57
N ASP A 82 17.77 -1.59 13.52
CA ASP A 82 16.38 -2.03 13.50
C ASP A 82 16.25 -3.56 13.48
N ILE A 83 17.19 -4.25 12.84
CA ILE A 83 17.24 -5.73 12.84
C ILE A 83 17.40 -6.30 14.25
N VAL A 84 18.13 -5.60 15.11
CA VAL A 84 18.31 -6.02 16.52
C VAL A 84 16.99 -5.97 17.29
N TRP A 85 16.11 -5.02 16.96
CA TRP A 85 14.84 -4.83 17.65
C TRP A 85 13.68 -5.63 17.04
N PHE A 86 13.64 -5.76 15.72
CA PHE A 86 12.50 -6.32 14.98
C PHE A 86 12.78 -7.69 14.34
N GLY A 87 14.04 -8.16 14.39
CA GLY A 87 14.46 -9.38 13.70
C GLY A 87 14.76 -9.15 12.21
N SER A 88 15.10 -10.23 11.49
CA SER A 88 15.35 -10.15 10.06
C SER A 88 14.04 -9.95 9.30
N VAL A 89 14.01 -8.94 8.44
CA VAL A 89 12.89 -8.61 7.56
C VAL A 89 13.38 -8.71 6.11
N ASP A 90 12.51 -9.15 5.21
CA ASP A 90 12.83 -9.23 3.79
C ASP A 90 13.29 -7.87 3.25
N SER A 91 14.33 -7.87 2.43
CA SER A 91 14.79 -6.66 1.74
C SER A 91 13.73 -6.15 0.75
N VAL A 92 13.82 -4.87 0.38
CA VAL A 92 12.95 -4.29 -0.67
C VAL A 92 13.06 -5.09 -1.96
N LYS A 93 14.24 -5.61 -2.28
CA LYS A 93 14.49 -6.44 -3.46
C LYS A 93 13.75 -7.78 -3.41
N GLU A 94 13.76 -8.46 -2.27
CA GLU A 94 13.03 -9.72 -2.07
C GLU A 94 11.53 -9.51 -2.12
N LEU A 95 11.02 -8.48 -1.45
CA LEU A 95 9.61 -8.09 -1.51
C LEU A 95 9.17 -7.75 -2.93
N ALA A 96 9.96 -6.97 -3.68
CA ALA A 96 9.68 -6.65 -5.07
C ALA A 96 9.63 -7.90 -5.96
N ALA A 97 10.60 -8.80 -5.81
CA ALA A 97 10.67 -10.06 -6.56
C ALA A 97 9.46 -10.96 -6.29
N SER A 98 8.96 -11.00 -5.05
CA SER A 98 7.79 -11.80 -4.66
C SER A 98 6.51 -11.39 -5.41
N VAL A 99 6.42 -10.14 -5.83
CA VAL A 99 5.26 -9.58 -6.55
C VAL A 99 5.55 -9.30 -8.04
N GLY A 100 6.68 -9.80 -8.54
CA GLY A 100 7.03 -9.72 -9.95
C GLY A 100 7.66 -8.40 -10.41
N VAL A 101 8.13 -7.58 -9.50
CA VAL A 101 8.88 -6.36 -9.82
C VAL A 101 10.38 -6.65 -9.75
N SER A 102 11.09 -6.37 -10.82
CA SER A 102 12.53 -6.63 -10.92
C SER A 102 13.42 -5.45 -10.55
N LYS A 103 12.88 -4.22 -10.62
CA LYS A 103 13.63 -2.99 -10.32
C LYS A 103 13.29 -2.47 -8.94
N THR A 104 14.32 -2.12 -8.20
CA THR A 104 14.18 -1.43 -6.91
C THR A 104 15.12 -0.24 -6.86
N ALA A 105 14.77 0.78 -6.08
CA ALA A 105 15.60 1.94 -5.87
C ALA A 105 15.49 2.45 -4.43
N PRO A 106 16.53 3.02 -3.85
CA PRO A 106 16.43 3.66 -2.55
C PRO A 106 15.56 4.93 -2.62
N MET A 107 14.93 5.30 -1.51
CA MET A 107 13.98 6.44 -1.44
C MET A 107 14.60 7.74 -1.95
N LYS A 108 15.90 7.97 -1.75
CA LYS A 108 16.62 9.15 -2.27
C LYS A 108 16.60 9.28 -3.80
N GLN A 109 16.34 8.20 -4.53
CA GLN A 109 16.24 8.24 -6.00
C GLN A 109 14.85 8.61 -6.51
N LEU A 110 13.82 8.61 -5.65
CA LEU A 110 12.46 8.92 -6.05
C LEU A 110 12.34 10.28 -6.74
N GLN A 111 12.97 11.32 -6.17
CA GLN A 111 12.99 12.66 -6.76
C GLN A 111 13.66 12.68 -8.14
N VAL A 112 14.75 11.94 -8.31
CA VAL A 112 15.46 11.86 -9.60
C VAL A 112 14.57 11.21 -10.66
N ILE A 113 13.87 10.13 -10.32
CA ILE A 113 12.94 9.43 -11.22
C ILE A 113 11.79 10.35 -11.62
N CYS A 114 11.19 11.05 -10.66
CA CYS A 114 10.11 12.01 -10.95
C CYS A 114 10.59 13.17 -11.82
N ASN A 115 11.74 13.74 -11.52
CA ASN A 115 12.33 14.84 -12.32
C ASN A 115 12.63 14.40 -13.75
N GLU A 116 13.09 13.16 -13.96
CA GLU A 116 13.34 12.63 -15.30
C GLU A 116 12.02 12.47 -16.08
N ALA A 117 10.97 11.95 -15.47
CA ALA A 117 9.65 11.88 -16.08
C ALA A 117 9.14 13.29 -16.49
N LEU A 118 9.28 14.28 -15.61
CA LEU A 118 8.88 15.66 -15.89
C LEU A 118 9.72 16.28 -17.03
N ARG A 119 11.03 16.05 -17.07
CA ARG A 119 11.91 16.53 -18.16
C ARG A 119 11.54 15.93 -19.51
N GLN A 120 11.09 14.68 -19.51
CA GLN A 120 10.60 13.99 -20.71
C GLN A 120 9.16 14.37 -21.07
N HIS A 121 8.54 15.31 -20.34
CA HIS A 121 7.14 15.70 -20.50
C HIS A 121 6.15 14.52 -20.40
N LYS A 122 6.50 13.46 -19.67
CA LYS A 122 5.60 12.35 -19.39
C LYS A 122 4.51 12.80 -18.42
N PRO A 123 3.25 12.48 -18.65
CA PRO A 123 2.21 12.66 -17.63
C PRO A 123 2.56 11.89 -16.36
N VAL A 124 2.46 12.54 -15.21
CA VAL A 124 2.65 11.86 -13.92
C VAL A 124 1.28 11.71 -13.26
N HIS A 125 0.89 10.46 -13.05
CA HIS A 125 -0.41 10.09 -12.51
C HIS A 125 -0.27 9.71 -11.04
N PHE A 126 -1.15 10.26 -10.20
CA PHE A 126 -1.30 9.87 -8.80
C PHE A 126 -2.77 9.91 -8.40
N LEU A 127 -3.13 9.16 -7.35
CA LEU A 127 -4.46 9.17 -6.76
C LEU A 127 -4.60 10.32 -5.75
N PRO A 128 -5.82 10.84 -5.50
CA PRO A 128 -6.04 11.87 -4.50
C PRO A 128 -5.48 11.46 -3.14
N PRO A 129 -4.49 12.18 -2.58
CA PRO A 129 -3.88 11.79 -1.31
C PRO A 129 -4.81 12.16 -0.15
N TYR A 130 -4.94 11.24 0.83
CA TYR A 130 -5.71 11.46 2.04
C TYR A 130 -4.84 11.66 3.28
N ARG A 131 -3.56 11.20 3.25
CA ARG A 131 -2.61 11.37 4.34
C ARG A 131 -1.76 12.63 4.17
N PHE A 132 -1.38 13.26 5.27
CA PHE A 132 -0.56 14.47 5.24
C PHE A 132 0.87 14.21 4.76
N ASP A 133 1.48 13.12 5.19
CA ASP A 133 2.81 12.70 4.75
C ASP A 133 2.87 12.50 3.22
N THR A 134 1.87 11.82 2.64
CA THR A 134 1.75 11.68 1.18
C THR A 134 1.55 13.02 0.49
N LYS A 135 0.77 13.93 1.07
CA LYS A 135 0.58 15.28 0.50
C LYS A 135 1.87 16.09 0.46
N LEU A 136 2.67 16.02 1.52
CA LEU A 136 3.98 16.67 1.57
C LEU A 136 4.93 16.05 0.55
N GLN A 137 4.94 14.71 0.45
CA GLN A 137 5.78 14.01 -0.51
C GLN A 137 5.42 14.37 -1.97
N ILE A 138 4.15 14.45 -2.32
CA ILE A 138 3.70 14.92 -3.65
C ILE A 138 4.12 16.38 -3.89
N PHE A 139 4.02 17.24 -2.89
CA PHE A 139 4.47 18.63 -2.99
C PHE A 139 5.97 18.69 -3.27
N ASP A 140 6.78 17.95 -2.52
CA ASP A 140 8.23 17.91 -2.71
C ASP A 140 8.62 17.35 -4.08
N LEU A 141 7.93 16.29 -4.55
CA LEU A 141 8.24 15.62 -5.81
C LEU A 141 7.79 16.37 -7.05
N LEU A 142 6.60 16.96 -7.02
CA LEU A 142 5.92 17.50 -8.20
C LEU A 142 5.65 19.01 -8.11
N GLY A 143 5.91 19.66 -6.97
CA GLY A 143 5.62 21.08 -6.75
C GLY A 143 4.13 21.42 -6.64
N ILE A 144 3.24 20.43 -6.52
CA ILE A 144 1.80 20.64 -6.47
C ILE A 144 1.38 20.88 -5.02
N HIS A 145 0.89 22.09 -4.74
CA HIS A 145 0.48 22.47 -3.40
C HIS A 145 -0.63 21.55 -2.84
N PRO A 146 -0.60 21.14 -1.56
CA PRO A 146 -1.55 20.21 -0.96
C PRO A 146 -3.03 20.49 -1.22
N ASN A 147 -3.41 21.77 -1.29
CA ASN A 147 -4.79 22.19 -1.57
C ASN A 147 -5.22 21.98 -3.05
N GLN A 148 -4.27 21.79 -3.96
CA GLN A 148 -4.51 21.59 -5.39
C GLN A 148 -4.40 20.12 -5.81
N GLN A 149 -3.87 19.26 -4.95
CA GLN A 149 -3.57 17.87 -5.29
C GLN A 149 -4.81 17.04 -5.61
N LYS A 150 -5.96 17.40 -5.03
CA LYS A 150 -7.22 16.71 -5.32
C LYS A 150 -7.68 16.95 -6.75
N GLU A 151 -7.58 18.19 -7.21
CA GLU A 151 -7.96 18.59 -8.57
C GLU A 151 -6.89 18.17 -9.60
N ALA A 152 -5.61 18.13 -9.19
CA ALA A 152 -4.50 17.69 -10.02
C ALA A 152 -4.35 16.17 -10.15
N ALA A 153 -5.08 15.40 -9.33
CA ALA A 153 -5.06 13.95 -9.39
C ALA A 153 -5.60 13.45 -10.75
N SER A 154 -5.00 12.39 -11.29
CA SER A 154 -5.33 11.89 -12.62
C SER A 154 -6.69 11.21 -12.67
N LEU A 155 -7.60 11.77 -13.45
CA LEU A 155 -8.92 11.16 -13.70
C LEU A 155 -8.81 9.83 -14.43
N GLU A 156 -7.85 9.67 -15.33
CA GLU A 156 -7.59 8.43 -16.04
C GLU A 156 -7.22 7.32 -15.06
N LEU A 157 -6.31 7.61 -14.13
CA LEU A 157 -5.91 6.65 -13.11
C LEU A 157 -7.07 6.35 -12.14
N ILE A 158 -7.82 7.35 -11.71
CA ILE A 158 -8.98 7.16 -10.84
C ILE A 158 -10.01 6.24 -11.49
N ASN A 159 -10.35 6.50 -12.76
CA ASN A 159 -11.33 5.69 -13.50
C ASN A 159 -10.82 4.26 -13.73
N ALA A 160 -9.53 4.09 -14.05
CA ALA A 160 -8.91 2.77 -14.18
C ALA A 160 -9.01 1.96 -12.88
N VAL A 161 -8.65 2.59 -11.75
CA VAL A 161 -8.73 1.94 -10.43
C VAL A 161 -10.18 1.58 -10.06
N ILE A 162 -11.14 2.46 -10.32
CA ILE A 162 -12.57 2.18 -10.09
C ILE A 162 -13.01 1.00 -10.94
N THR A 163 -12.72 1.01 -12.23
CA THR A 163 -13.10 -0.06 -13.18
C THR A 163 -12.56 -1.41 -12.71
N MET A 164 -11.27 -1.48 -12.38
CA MET A 164 -10.63 -2.73 -11.98
C MET A 164 -11.11 -3.25 -10.61
N ARG A 165 -11.41 -2.36 -9.67
CA ARG A 165 -11.82 -2.76 -8.31
C ARG A 165 -13.33 -2.92 -8.13
N SER A 166 -14.13 -2.51 -9.11
CA SER A 166 -15.60 -2.66 -9.08
C SER A 166 -16.01 -4.12 -9.16
N THR A 167 -15.35 -4.91 -9.99
CA THR A 167 -15.58 -6.35 -10.09
C THR A 167 -14.49 -7.09 -9.30
N LYS A 168 -14.90 -8.01 -8.44
CA LYS A 168 -13.98 -8.79 -7.60
C LYS A 168 -13.54 -10.06 -8.31
N GLU A 169 -12.26 -10.38 -8.21
CA GLU A 169 -11.73 -11.68 -8.61
C GLU A 169 -12.13 -12.75 -7.59
N GLN A 170 -12.16 -14.02 -7.99
CA GLN A 170 -12.56 -15.11 -7.11
C GLN A 170 -11.73 -15.15 -5.81
N GLN A 171 -10.42 -14.96 -5.91
CA GLN A 171 -9.54 -14.94 -4.74
C GLN A 171 -9.85 -13.77 -3.77
N GLU A 172 -10.35 -12.64 -4.26
CA GLU A 172 -10.81 -11.53 -3.40
C GLU A 172 -12.11 -11.89 -2.69
N ILE A 173 -13.01 -12.60 -3.39
CA ILE A 173 -14.27 -13.11 -2.82
C ILE A 173 -13.97 -14.11 -1.70
N ASP A 174 -13.05 -15.04 -1.93
CA ASP A 174 -12.66 -16.05 -0.94
C ASP A 174 -12.09 -15.40 0.34
N GLU A 175 -11.27 -14.35 0.21
CA GLU A 175 -10.75 -13.59 1.35
C GLU A 175 -11.84 -12.80 2.08
N ILE A 176 -12.79 -12.21 1.35
CA ILE A 176 -13.93 -11.50 1.93
C ILE A 176 -14.82 -12.48 2.72
N GLU A 177 -15.11 -13.64 2.16
CA GLU A 177 -15.93 -14.66 2.82
C GLU A 177 -15.24 -15.21 4.07
N ASN A 178 -13.92 -15.43 4.02
CA ASN A 178 -13.12 -15.82 5.17
C ASN A 178 -13.18 -14.76 6.27
N ALA A 179 -12.95 -13.48 5.92
CA ALA A 179 -13.04 -12.38 6.88
C ALA A 179 -14.44 -12.23 7.50
N CYS A 180 -15.49 -12.39 6.70
CA CYS A 180 -16.88 -12.40 7.17
C CYS A 180 -17.14 -13.55 8.12
N SER A 181 -16.63 -14.76 7.83
CA SER A 181 -16.75 -15.93 8.70
C SER A 181 -16.09 -15.71 10.07
N ILE A 182 -14.90 -15.10 10.09
CA ILE A 182 -14.19 -14.74 11.33
C ILE A 182 -15.00 -13.71 12.12
N GLY A 183 -15.46 -12.64 11.44
CA GLY A 183 -16.29 -11.60 12.05
C GLY A 183 -17.59 -12.14 12.64
N TYR A 184 -18.26 -13.03 11.91
CA TYR A 184 -19.48 -13.71 12.40
C TYR A 184 -19.22 -14.53 13.66
N LYS A 185 -18.15 -15.34 13.65
CA LYS A 185 -17.76 -16.14 14.84
C LYS A 185 -17.48 -15.24 16.03
N ASN A 186 -16.72 -14.18 15.85
CA ASN A 186 -16.40 -13.24 16.93
C ASN A 186 -17.66 -12.56 17.50
N ALA A 187 -18.58 -12.13 16.65
CA ALA A 187 -19.85 -11.53 17.09
C ALA A 187 -20.75 -12.55 17.80
N HIS A 188 -20.78 -13.78 17.31
CA HIS A 188 -21.58 -14.85 17.93
C HIS A 188 -21.04 -15.28 19.29
N TYR A 189 -19.72 -15.45 19.42
CA TYR A 189 -19.09 -15.78 20.71
C TYR A 189 -19.09 -14.61 21.68
N GLY A 190 -18.93 -13.36 21.20
CA GLY A 190 -19.01 -12.17 22.06
C GLY A 190 -20.41 -11.88 22.60
N ASN A 191 -21.46 -12.34 21.91
CA ASN A 191 -22.86 -12.23 22.36
C ASN A 191 -23.39 -13.51 23.05
N ALA A 192 -22.56 -14.55 23.20
CA ALA A 192 -22.96 -15.71 23.98
C ALA A 192 -23.21 -15.25 25.45
N PRO A 193 -24.35 -15.63 26.05
CA PRO A 193 -24.62 -15.25 27.44
C PRO A 193 -23.46 -15.78 28.29
N ASP A 194 -22.88 -14.87 29.07
CA ASP A 194 -21.79 -15.18 29.97
C ASP A 194 -22.25 -16.32 30.88
N LYS A 195 -21.68 -17.51 30.67
CA LYS A 195 -21.88 -18.61 31.59
C LYS A 195 -21.06 -18.31 32.83
N THR A 196 -21.54 -17.39 33.64
CA THR A 196 -21.04 -17.24 34.99
C THR A 196 -21.19 -18.59 35.68
N GLY A 197 -20.09 -19.26 35.94
CA GLY A 197 -20.07 -20.40 36.80
C GLY A 197 -20.63 -20.03 38.18
N PRO A 198 -20.98 -20.99 39.02
CA PRO A 198 -21.60 -20.76 40.34
C PRO A 198 -20.79 -19.80 41.24
N ASP A 199 -19.60 -19.43 40.87
CA ASP A 199 -18.70 -18.57 41.65
C ASP A 199 -18.65 -17.09 41.17
N GLY A 200 -19.46 -16.68 40.18
CA GLY A 200 -19.57 -15.29 39.72
C GLY A 200 -18.26 -14.68 39.16
N LYS A 201 -17.27 -15.47 38.81
CA LYS A 201 -15.99 -15.00 38.31
C LYS A 201 -16.05 -14.76 36.80
N ILE A 202 -15.90 -13.49 36.41
CA ILE A 202 -15.75 -13.09 35.01
C ILE A 202 -14.35 -13.52 34.54
N HIS A 203 -14.26 -14.50 33.65
CA HIS A 203 -13.01 -14.79 32.96
C HIS A 203 -12.77 -13.69 31.91
N ARG A 204 -11.95 -12.70 32.25
CA ARG A 204 -11.40 -11.77 31.24
C ARG A 204 -10.51 -12.55 30.28
N TRP A 205 -10.85 -12.48 29.02
CA TRP A 205 -9.92 -12.87 27.97
C TRP A 205 -8.73 -11.90 27.96
N THR A 206 -7.55 -12.42 28.31
CA THR A 206 -6.26 -11.81 28.00
C THR A 206 -5.75 -12.49 26.75
N GLY A 207 -5.87 -11.85 25.60
CA GLY A 207 -5.28 -12.22 24.33
C GLY A 207 -4.54 -11.03 23.77
#